data_f66fde9025005fec152b98f7abac1e8b
#
_entry.id   f66fde9025005fec152b98f7abac1e8b
#
_cell.length_a   1.000
_cell.length_b   1.000
_cell.length_c   1.000
_cell.angle_alpha   90.00
_cell.angle_beta   90.00
_cell.angle_gamma   90.00
#
_symmetry.space_group_name_H-M   'P 1'
#
loop_
_entity.id
_entity.type
_entity.pdbx_description
1 polymer ?
#
loop_
_entity_poly.entity_id
_entity_poly.type
_entity_poly.pdbx_seq_one_letter_code
_entity_poly.pdbx_strand_id
1 'polypeptide(L)'
;MFKISPQKWLIFILALAFLIRIAGVSYGLPLWLIGDEPPFVAAALKMLELKTVLPVLHQNEFQPTLYFPPYLSYIYLIPFSLLLSLKYLFFSGSLLEFKNYIVSDLSYFFIIARIINVILGTLTVWLVYKISKNIFKTELLALLSATLLAFSALHIYLSFVARDWLPAVFLFALVMFFITQPDMSFKKRYLFGTVISGVAFGISPIAAFSMLFMLYWYLCHEKYSIFDAFKEKILYICLLTFLVLAAISIVVYPYGFHLASGNSIKEGKSIYGFLVNASQFFKPQLYSEPILTIFAAVGFIFGYIKARNFFWTALIYIFSYVSVFYLVFHYEQRFTIYLFPIVAILAGYGLYSATQLIQRKTFVAGFILLLLMTQLAVSLRLDWLALKNDSRIQARKWAESNLQTNTKIMVYADMTRFASTKKAIAEQQALDPASLRQIDYAEMNFAESPHGYTNFHVLNLYSVNNDDFYKNIMNYARINNYKYLFLDSTYPPGDNARTNQLKVLTKNSVLVKSFGDMQKEYDLRDGNFGNPLGLFKLESLGPRIEIYQLNSTP
;
A
#
# COMPACT_ATOMS: atom_id res chain seq x y z
N MET A 1 -15.32 35.25 19.79
CA MET A 1 -14.71 34.17 18.98
C MET A 1 -13.35 33.81 19.57
N PHE A 2 -13.18 32.66 20.19
CA PHE A 2 -11.90 32.22 20.75
C PHE A 2 -10.87 32.17 19.65
N LYS A 3 -9.83 33.00 19.71
CA LYS A 3 -8.69 32.93 18.75
C LYS A 3 -7.86 31.71 19.08
N ILE A 4 -8.24 30.57 18.50
CA ILE A 4 -7.43 29.32 18.58
C ILE A 4 -6.13 29.58 17.82
N SER A 5 -4.97 29.35 18.48
CA SER A 5 -3.66 29.53 17.83
C SER A 5 -3.47 28.53 16.68
N PRO A 6 -2.72 28.88 15.62
CA PRO A 6 -2.40 27.97 14.52
C PRO A 6 -1.79 26.65 14.97
N GLN A 7 -0.99 26.67 16.04
CA GLN A 7 -0.40 25.48 16.64
C GLN A 7 -1.45 24.51 17.18
N LYS A 8 -2.48 25.02 17.86
CA LYS A 8 -3.59 24.17 18.36
C LYS A 8 -4.38 23.54 17.21
N TRP A 9 -4.59 24.28 16.12
CA TRP A 9 -5.20 23.73 14.89
C TRP A 9 -4.33 22.63 14.27
N LEU A 10 -3.01 22.84 14.20
CA LEU A 10 -2.09 21.80 13.69
C LEU A 10 -2.15 20.54 14.56
N ILE A 11 -2.10 20.66 15.89
CA ILE A 11 -2.22 19.52 16.79
C ILE A 11 -3.53 18.79 16.58
N PHE A 12 -4.65 19.52 16.45
CA PHE A 12 -5.95 18.91 16.16
C PHE A 12 -5.96 18.16 14.82
N ILE A 13 -5.42 18.76 13.75
CA ILE A 13 -5.31 18.10 12.43
C ILE A 13 -4.46 16.83 12.52
N LEU A 14 -3.33 16.86 13.21
CA LEU A 14 -2.44 15.70 13.37
C LEU A 14 -3.08 14.59 14.20
N ALA A 15 -3.78 14.95 15.29
CA ALA A 15 -4.51 13.98 16.10
C ALA A 15 -5.60 13.29 15.27
N LEU A 16 -6.39 14.08 14.52
CA LEU A 16 -7.44 13.53 13.65
C LEU A 16 -6.83 12.70 12.50
N ALA A 17 -5.74 13.16 11.90
CA ALA A 17 -5.01 12.42 10.86
C ALA A 17 -4.50 11.07 11.37
N PHE A 18 -4.00 11.01 12.60
CA PHE A 18 -3.58 9.75 13.24
C PHE A 18 -4.77 8.83 13.50
N LEU A 19 -5.85 9.35 14.11
CA LEU A 19 -7.05 8.56 14.45
C LEU A 19 -7.71 7.94 13.23
N ILE A 20 -7.81 8.68 12.14
CA ILE A 20 -8.36 8.17 10.88
C ILE A 20 -7.47 7.04 10.33
N ARG A 21 -6.15 7.20 10.34
CA ARG A 21 -5.21 6.19 9.78
C ARG A 21 -5.11 4.93 10.62
N ILE A 22 -5.19 5.05 11.95
CA ILE A 22 -5.09 3.89 12.84
C ILE A 22 -6.32 2.97 12.74
N ALA A 23 -7.48 3.50 12.34
CA ALA A 23 -8.73 2.74 12.24
C ALA A 23 -8.61 1.54 11.28
N GLY A 24 -7.87 1.68 10.16
CA GLY A 24 -7.73 0.63 9.15
C GLY A 24 -6.66 -0.43 9.40
N VAL A 25 -5.86 -0.35 10.49
CA VAL A 25 -4.68 -1.24 10.67
C VAL A 25 -5.00 -2.73 10.77
N SER A 26 -6.21 -3.10 11.16
CA SER A 26 -6.66 -4.49 11.22
C SER A 26 -7.31 -5.00 9.94
N TYR A 27 -7.46 -4.15 8.90
CA TYR A 27 -8.11 -4.55 7.66
C TYR A 27 -7.47 -5.79 7.04
N GLY A 28 -8.30 -6.73 6.65
CA GLY A 28 -7.87 -7.94 5.96
C GLY A 28 -7.16 -8.99 6.82
N LEU A 29 -7.03 -8.77 8.14
CA LEU A 29 -6.48 -9.77 9.05
C LEU A 29 -7.58 -10.71 9.55
N PRO A 30 -7.28 -11.98 9.78
CA PRO A 30 -5.97 -12.66 9.70
C PRO A 30 -5.60 -13.19 8.31
N LEU A 31 -6.30 -12.81 7.24
CA LEU A 31 -6.11 -13.38 5.89
C LEU A 31 -4.97 -12.73 5.09
N TRP A 32 -4.39 -11.62 5.56
CA TRP A 32 -3.32 -10.85 4.89
C TRP A 32 -3.73 -10.38 3.48
N LEU A 33 -4.91 -9.74 3.40
CA LEU A 33 -5.58 -9.45 2.15
C LEU A 33 -4.91 -8.38 1.26
N ILE A 34 -3.89 -7.69 1.77
CA ILE A 34 -3.18 -6.67 1.00
C ILE A 34 -1.97 -7.30 0.34
N GLY A 35 -1.93 -7.24 -0.99
CA GLY A 35 -0.83 -7.79 -1.77
C GLY A 35 0.51 -7.11 -1.47
N ASP A 36 1.60 -7.89 -1.56
CA ASP A 36 2.98 -7.43 -1.36
C ASP A 36 3.32 -6.85 0.04
N GLU A 37 2.44 -6.94 1.04
CA GLU A 37 2.82 -6.70 2.44
C GLU A 37 3.65 -7.85 3.03
N PRO A 38 3.28 -9.12 2.77
CA PRO A 38 3.96 -10.27 3.37
C PRO A 38 5.47 -10.28 3.18
N PRO A 39 6.04 -9.88 2.03
CA PRO A 39 7.50 -9.86 1.83
C PRO A 39 8.27 -9.06 2.89
N PHE A 40 7.79 -7.88 3.26
CA PHE A 40 8.49 -7.03 4.23
C PHE A 40 8.41 -7.58 5.65
N VAL A 41 7.23 -8.09 6.04
CA VAL A 41 6.99 -8.69 7.36
C VAL A 41 7.73 -10.02 7.49
N ALA A 42 7.61 -10.91 6.48
CA ALA A 42 8.26 -12.20 6.46
C ALA A 42 9.79 -12.06 6.42
N ALA A 43 10.34 -11.10 5.67
CA ALA A 43 11.77 -10.86 5.62
C ALA A 43 12.33 -10.42 6.97
N ALA A 44 11.65 -9.56 7.71
CA ALA A 44 12.08 -9.18 9.06
C ALA A 44 12.09 -10.39 10.01
N LEU A 45 11.03 -11.21 9.97
CA LEU A 45 10.98 -12.46 10.74
C LEU A 45 12.08 -13.45 10.32
N LYS A 46 12.35 -13.58 9.02
CA LYS A 46 13.41 -14.43 8.49
C LYS A 46 14.81 -13.96 8.93
N MET A 47 15.04 -12.63 8.97
CA MET A 47 16.29 -12.08 9.52
C MET A 47 16.48 -12.44 11.00
N LEU A 48 15.42 -12.39 11.79
CA LEU A 48 15.45 -12.80 13.21
C LEU A 48 15.66 -14.32 13.36
N GLU A 49 15.01 -15.12 12.51
CA GLU A 49 15.19 -16.58 12.49
C GLU A 49 16.64 -16.98 12.19
N LEU A 50 17.22 -16.41 11.13
CA LEU A 50 18.59 -16.69 10.68
C LEU A 50 19.66 -15.92 11.47
N LYS A 51 19.24 -15.04 12.38
CA LYS A 51 20.13 -14.16 13.17
C LYS A 51 21.09 -13.35 12.29
N THR A 52 20.61 -12.86 11.16
CA THR A 52 21.38 -12.09 10.18
C THR A 52 20.69 -10.77 9.83
N VAL A 53 21.49 -9.74 9.58
CA VAL A 53 21.05 -8.47 8.99
C VAL A 53 21.56 -8.29 7.55
N LEU A 54 22.22 -9.33 7.01
CA LEU A 54 22.77 -9.32 5.65
C LEU A 54 22.09 -10.41 4.79
N PRO A 55 20.95 -10.12 4.16
CA PRO A 55 20.23 -11.08 3.34
C PRO A 55 21.07 -11.65 2.19
N VAL A 56 22.10 -10.92 1.72
CA VAL A 56 23.02 -11.39 0.68
C VAL A 56 23.75 -12.69 1.05
N LEU A 57 23.98 -12.94 2.34
CA LEU A 57 24.64 -14.17 2.82
C LEU A 57 23.71 -15.40 2.81
N HIS A 58 22.40 -15.18 2.67
CA HIS A 58 21.35 -16.19 2.73
C HIS A 58 20.35 -16.01 1.58
N GLN A 59 20.84 -15.77 0.36
CA GLN A 59 19.98 -15.43 -0.79
C GLN A 59 18.90 -16.48 -1.07
N ASN A 60 19.23 -17.76 -0.99
CA ASN A 60 18.30 -18.85 -1.27
C ASN A 60 17.09 -18.86 -0.32
N GLU A 61 17.30 -18.48 0.95
CA GLU A 61 16.26 -18.43 1.96
C GLU A 61 15.41 -17.15 1.85
N PHE A 62 15.99 -16.06 1.32
CA PHE A 62 15.28 -14.79 1.17
C PHE A 62 14.57 -14.62 -0.18
N GLN A 63 15.11 -15.17 -1.29
CA GLN A 63 14.51 -15.02 -2.62
C GLN A 63 13.02 -15.38 -2.71
N PRO A 64 12.52 -16.45 -2.06
CA PRO A 64 11.10 -16.79 -2.10
C PRO A 64 10.18 -15.79 -1.37
N THR A 65 10.72 -14.99 -0.45
CA THR A 65 9.94 -14.14 0.44
C THR A 65 10.23 -12.66 0.27
N LEU A 66 11.47 -12.27 0.01
CA LEU A 66 11.91 -10.88 -0.12
C LEU A 66 12.36 -10.59 -1.56
N TYR A 67 11.55 -9.90 -2.32
CA TYR A 67 11.84 -9.43 -3.67
C TYR A 67 11.84 -7.89 -3.79
N PHE A 68 11.94 -7.21 -2.65
CA PHE A 68 12.06 -5.75 -2.49
C PHE A 68 13.35 -5.38 -1.77
N PRO A 69 13.80 -4.11 -1.84
CA PRO A 69 14.90 -3.62 -1.02
C PRO A 69 14.67 -3.84 0.47
N PRO A 70 15.72 -4.14 1.27
CA PRO A 70 15.54 -4.70 2.61
C PRO A 70 15.31 -3.67 3.73
N TYR A 71 15.52 -2.35 3.48
CA TYR A 71 15.59 -1.37 4.57
C TYR A 71 14.28 -1.17 5.32
N LEU A 72 13.13 -1.39 4.67
CA LEU A 72 11.84 -1.37 5.39
C LEU A 72 11.76 -2.51 6.41
N SER A 73 12.22 -3.71 6.04
CA SER A 73 12.25 -4.87 6.94
C SER A 73 13.16 -4.62 8.16
N TYR A 74 14.26 -3.86 8.01
CA TYR A 74 15.12 -3.49 9.15
C TYR A 74 14.40 -2.61 10.18
N ILE A 75 13.51 -1.73 9.73
CA ILE A 75 12.71 -0.89 10.65
C ILE A 75 11.83 -1.77 11.55
N TYR A 76 11.41 -2.93 11.06
CA TYR A 76 10.55 -3.85 11.79
C TYR A 76 11.32 -4.75 12.78
N LEU A 77 12.65 -4.90 12.68
CA LEU A 77 13.43 -5.84 13.50
C LEU A 77 13.26 -5.61 14.99
N ILE A 78 13.41 -4.35 15.46
CA ILE A 78 13.33 -4.03 16.90
C ILE A 78 11.93 -4.35 17.45
N PRO A 79 10.83 -3.80 16.93
CA PRO A 79 9.51 -4.09 17.48
C PRO A 79 9.11 -5.56 17.32
N PHE A 80 9.56 -6.25 16.27
CA PHE A 80 9.29 -7.67 16.09
C PHE A 80 10.06 -8.54 17.09
N SER A 81 11.34 -8.23 17.34
CA SER A 81 12.13 -8.96 18.35
C SER A 81 11.52 -8.82 19.74
N LEU A 82 11.06 -7.60 20.11
CA LEU A 82 10.37 -7.38 21.38
C LEU A 82 9.07 -8.20 21.48
N LEU A 83 8.25 -8.20 20.43
CA LEU A 83 7.01 -8.99 20.42
C LEU A 83 7.30 -10.49 20.50
N LEU A 84 8.27 -11.00 19.74
CA LEU A 84 8.66 -12.42 19.77
C LEU A 84 9.16 -12.82 21.16
N SER A 85 10.01 -11.98 21.78
CA SER A 85 10.50 -12.23 23.14
C SER A 85 9.37 -12.29 24.16
N LEU A 86 8.42 -11.34 24.08
CA LEU A 86 7.25 -11.33 24.96
C LEU A 86 6.37 -12.58 24.73
N LYS A 87 6.08 -12.94 23.49
CA LYS A 87 5.28 -14.14 23.19
C LYS A 87 5.98 -15.43 23.65
N TYR A 88 7.31 -15.51 23.48
CA TYR A 88 8.09 -16.69 23.89
C TYR A 88 8.12 -16.87 25.41
N LEU A 89 8.17 -15.78 26.19
CA LEU A 89 8.13 -15.84 27.66
C LEU A 89 6.86 -16.53 28.23
N PHE A 90 5.75 -16.46 27.48
CA PHE A 90 4.47 -17.06 27.88
C PHE A 90 4.13 -18.34 27.08
N PHE A 91 5.03 -18.81 26.23
CA PHE A 91 4.82 -20.00 25.42
C PHE A 91 5.41 -21.25 26.12
N SER A 92 4.58 -22.30 26.24
CA SER A 92 5.01 -23.57 26.80
C SER A 92 5.20 -24.58 25.67
N GLY A 93 6.44 -24.77 25.22
CA GLY A 93 6.75 -25.71 24.14
C GLY A 93 8.19 -25.53 23.60
N SER A 94 8.53 -26.34 22.62
CA SER A 94 9.81 -26.27 21.92
C SER A 94 9.92 -25.04 21.02
N LEU A 95 11.12 -24.66 20.65
CA LEU A 95 11.37 -23.57 19.69
C LEU A 95 10.72 -23.83 18.32
N LEU A 96 10.66 -25.08 17.87
CA LEU A 96 10.00 -25.46 16.62
C LEU A 96 8.48 -25.26 16.69
N GLU A 97 7.86 -25.66 17.80
CA GLU A 97 6.43 -25.43 18.03
C GLU A 97 6.12 -23.94 18.12
N PHE A 98 6.96 -23.16 18.80
CA PHE A 98 6.83 -21.71 18.83
C PHE A 98 6.91 -21.10 17.44
N LYS A 99 7.88 -21.52 16.61
CA LYS A 99 7.98 -21.08 15.21
C LYS A 99 6.71 -21.36 14.43
N ASN A 100 6.18 -22.57 14.51
CA ASN A 100 4.95 -22.97 13.82
C ASN A 100 3.75 -22.15 14.33
N TYR A 101 3.65 -21.94 15.66
CA TYR A 101 2.65 -21.06 16.26
C TYR A 101 2.69 -19.64 15.70
N ILE A 102 3.89 -19.05 15.55
CA ILE A 102 4.04 -17.71 14.98
C ILE A 102 3.63 -17.69 13.51
N VAL A 103 4.09 -18.66 12.69
CA VAL A 103 3.82 -18.72 11.24
C VAL A 103 2.34 -18.94 10.96
N SER A 104 1.59 -19.62 11.83
CA SER A 104 0.16 -19.89 11.62
C SER A 104 -0.72 -18.64 11.72
N ASP A 105 -0.28 -17.58 12.45
CA ASP A 105 -0.95 -16.28 12.46
C ASP A 105 0.05 -15.12 12.67
N LEU A 106 0.32 -14.38 11.62
CA LEU A 106 1.22 -13.21 11.62
C LEU A 106 0.51 -11.87 11.91
N SER A 107 -0.77 -11.88 12.28
CA SER A 107 -1.59 -10.66 12.40
C SER A 107 -0.96 -9.57 13.27
N TYR A 108 -0.37 -9.93 14.40
CA TYR A 108 0.27 -8.96 15.30
C TYR A 108 1.47 -8.26 14.66
N PHE A 109 2.24 -8.96 13.81
CA PHE A 109 3.38 -8.37 13.11
C PHE A 109 2.92 -7.41 12.03
N PHE A 110 1.85 -7.75 11.30
CA PHE A 110 1.22 -6.83 10.34
C PHE A 110 0.68 -5.58 11.04
N ILE A 111 0.00 -5.70 12.17
CA ILE A 111 -0.50 -4.57 12.94
C ILE A 111 0.65 -3.64 13.34
N ILE A 112 1.75 -4.16 13.89
CA ILE A 112 2.92 -3.35 14.28
C ILE A 112 3.53 -2.64 13.05
N ALA A 113 3.75 -3.36 11.96
CA ALA A 113 4.29 -2.79 10.72
C ALA A 113 3.40 -1.67 10.16
N ARG A 114 2.07 -1.86 10.16
CA ARG A 114 1.08 -0.87 9.74
C ARG A 114 1.04 0.35 10.68
N ILE A 115 1.13 0.15 12.00
CA ILE A 115 1.21 1.28 12.97
C ILE A 115 2.43 2.16 12.68
N ILE A 116 3.58 1.58 12.32
CA ILE A 116 4.76 2.36 11.91
C ILE A 116 4.42 3.22 10.69
N ASN A 117 3.77 2.65 9.68
CA ASN A 117 3.37 3.41 8.49
C ASN A 117 2.30 4.49 8.80
N VAL A 118 1.37 4.23 9.72
CA VAL A 118 0.41 5.25 10.23
C VAL A 118 1.14 6.43 10.85
N ILE A 119 2.16 6.16 11.67
CA ILE A 119 2.99 7.23 12.29
C ILE A 119 3.70 8.03 11.18
N LEU A 120 4.35 7.36 10.22
CA LEU A 120 5.06 8.02 9.12
C LEU A 120 4.09 8.82 8.22
N GLY A 121 2.89 8.29 7.94
CA GLY A 121 1.85 9.00 7.20
C GLY A 121 1.36 10.26 7.94
N THR A 122 1.20 10.18 9.26
CA THR A 122 0.84 11.34 10.08
C THR A 122 1.95 12.38 10.13
N LEU A 123 3.21 11.94 10.25
CA LEU A 123 4.37 12.82 10.19
C LEU A 123 4.55 13.47 8.81
N THR A 124 4.13 12.80 7.73
CA THR A 124 4.11 13.40 6.38
C THR A 124 3.16 14.60 6.33
N VAL A 125 1.99 14.53 6.98
CA VAL A 125 1.07 15.66 7.10
C VAL A 125 1.73 16.83 7.84
N TRP A 126 2.45 16.56 8.92
CA TRP A 126 3.21 17.58 9.65
C TRP A 126 4.32 18.19 8.80
N LEU A 127 5.06 17.39 8.03
CA LEU A 127 6.09 17.87 7.12
C LEU A 127 5.50 18.77 6.03
N VAL A 128 4.38 18.41 5.43
CA VAL A 128 3.69 19.22 4.42
C VAL A 128 3.30 20.59 4.98
N TYR A 129 2.79 20.65 6.22
CA TYR A 129 2.57 21.94 6.90
C TYR A 129 3.86 22.75 7.01
N LYS A 130 4.95 22.15 7.50
CA LYS A 130 6.24 22.83 7.69
C LYS A 130 6.84 23.31 6.38
N ILE A 131 6.83 22.48 5.34
CA ILE A 131 7.34 22.82 4.00
C ILE A 131 6.53 23.98 3.41
N SER A 132 5.20 23.87 3.45
CA SER A 132 4.30 24.89 2.94
C SER A 132 4.53 26.23 3.66
N LYS A 133 4.68 26.21 4.99
CA LYS A 133 5.00 27.39 5.80
C LYS A 133 6.37 27.98 5.45
N ASN A 134 7.37 27.14 5.22
CA ASN A 134 8.72 27.59 4.83
C ASN A 134 8.71 28.28 3.46
N ILE A 135 7.95 27.76 2.50
CA ILE A 135 7.88 28.31 1.12
C ILE A 135 7.05 29.61 1.09
N PHE A 136 5.85 29.60 1.64
CA PHE A 136 4.88 30.68 1.45
C PHE A 136 4.74 31.63 2.64
N LYS A 137 5.34 31.32 3.80
CA LYS A 137 5.28 32.14 5.04
C LYS A 137 3.85 32.44 5.54
N THR A 138 2.84 31.65 5.14
CA THR A 138 1.42 31.87 5.42
C THR A 138 0.86 30.71 6.20
N GLU A 139 0.42 30.93 7.44
CA GLU A 139 -0.11 29.90 8.35
C GLU A 139 -1.36 29.21 7.80
N LEU A 140 -2.32 30.00 7.31
CA LEU A 140 -3.57 29.44 6.78
C LEU A 140 -3.32 28.53 5.59
N LEU A 141 -2.44 28.92 4.66
CA LEU A 141 -2.07 28.10 3.53
C LEU A 141 -1.42 26.78 3.97
N ALA A 142 -0.51 26.86 4.94
CA ALA A 142 0.15 25.67 5.48
C ALA A 142 -0.84 24.70 6.16
N LEU A 143 -1.79 25.22 6.92
CA LEU A 143 -2.86 24.42 7.53
C LEU A 143 -3.77 23.80 6.47
N LEU A 144 -4.15 24.52 5.41
CA LEU A 144 -4.96 23.99 4.32
C LEU A 144 -4.24 22.86 3.58
N SER A 145 -2.95 23.03 3.26
CA SER A 145 -2.14 21.97 2.62
C SER A 145 -2.10 20.70 3.47
N ALA A 146 -1.85 20.85 4.78
CA ALA A 146 -1.82 19.74 5.72
C ALA A 146 -3.18 19.05 5.86
N THR A 147 -4.27 19.82 5.94
CA THR A 147 -5.64 19.29 6.09
C THR A 147 -6.08 18.52 4.84
N LEU A 148 -5.79 19.03 3.65
CA LEU A 148 -6.08 18.36 2.39
C LEU A 148 -5.35 17.00 2.30
N LEU A 149 -4.08 16.92 2.73
CA LEU A 149 -3.38 15.65 2.80
C LEU A 149 -3.88 14.76 3.94
N ALA A 150 -4.23 15.34 5.08
CA ALA A 150 -4.76 14.60 6.22
C ALA A 150 -6.03 13.82 5.87
N PHE A 151 -6.89 14.40 5.02
CA PHE A 151 -8.17 13.82 4.60
C PHE A 151 -8.15 13.17 3.22
N SER A 152 -6.99 12.99 2.62
CA SER A 152 -6.85 12.24 1.37
C SER A 152 -7.11 10.75 1.60
N ALA A 153 -8.12 10.20 0.92
CA ALA A 153 -8.53 8.81 1.08
C ALA A 153 -7.43 7.82 0.63
N LEU A 154 -6.75 8.11 -0.49
CA LEU A 154 -5.64 7.29 -0.97
C LEU A 154 -4.45 7.32 0.00
N HIS A 155 -4.12 8.51 0.53
CA HIS A 155 -3.03 8.62 1.51
C HIS A 155 -3.38 7.91 2.84
N ILE A 156 -4.64 7.97 3.28
CA ILE A 156 -5.12 7.24 4.46
C ILE A 156 -5.02 5.75 4.24
N TYR A 157 -5.58 5.25 3.13
CA TYR A 157 -5.52 3.84 2.79
C TYR A 157 -4.08 3.32 2.77
N LEU A 158 -3.19 3.98 2.03
CA LEU A 158 -1.79 3.55 1.94
C LEU A 158 -1.03 3.70 3.27
N SER A 159 -1.53 4.49 4.23
CA SER A 159 -0.91 4.63 5.56
C SER A 159 -1.13 3.41 6.44
N PHE A 160 -2.24 2.69 6.33
CA PHE A 160 -2.45 1.45 7.11
C PHE A 160 -2.03 0.18 6.37
N VAL A 161 -1.16 0.31 5.36
CA VAL A 161 -0.56 -0.80 4.60
C VAL A 161 0.91 -0.91 4.94
N ALA A 162 1.39 -2.12 5.26
CA ALA A 162 2.79 -2.37 5.65
C ALA A 162 3.71 -2.50 4.42
N ARG A 163 3.68 -1.48 3.54
CA ARG A 163 4.51 -1.42 2.32
C ARG A 163 5.45 -0.22 2.32
N ASP A 164 6.36 -0.22 1.36
CA ASP A 164 7.41 0.79 1.17
C ASP A 164 6.88 2.17 0.74
N TRP A 165 5.63 2.28 0.31
CA TRP A 165 5.09 3.52 -0.27
C TRP A 165 5.13 4.69 0.71
N LEU A 166 4.49 4.56 1.87
CA LEU A 166 4.43 5.64 2.86
C LEU A 166 5.79 5.99 3.48
N PRO A 167 6.64 5.02 3.84
CA PRO A 167 7.99 5.31 4.28
C PRO A 167 8.80 6.13 3.26
N ALA A 168 8.72 5.78 1.97
CA ALA A 168 9.42 6.52 0.93
C ALA A 168 8.83 7.93 0.70
N VAL A 169 7.50 8.10 0.75
CA VAL A 169 6.83 9.41 0.69
C VAL A 169 7.21 10.30 1.89
N PHE A 170 7.26 9.72 3.09
CA PHE A 170 7.72 10.41 4.29
C PHE A 170 9.16 10.91 4.14
N LEU A 171 10.07 10.05 3.66
CA LEU A 171 11.46 10.42 3.45
C LEU A 171 11.61 11.46 2.34
N PHE A 172 10.82 11.38 1.27
CA PHE A 172 10.77 12.44 0.27
C PHE A 172 10.30 13.77 0.86
N ALA A 173 9.22 13.78 1.63
CA ALA A 173 8.76 14.98 2.33
C ALA A 173 9.82 15.51 3.31
N LEU A 174 10.58 14.63 3.95
CA LEU A 174 11.69 15.00 4.83
C LEU A 174 12.84 15.66 4.05
N VAL A 175 13.17 15.16 2.85
CA VAL A 175 14.11 15.83 1.92
C VAL A 175 13.62 17.22 1.57
N MET A 176 12.35 17.36 1.15
CA MET A 176 11.74 18.66 0.86
C MET A 176 11.81 19.61 2.07
N PHE A 177 11.55 19.09 3.26
CA PHE A 177 11.61 19.88 4.49
C PHE A 177 13.04 20.44 4.73
N PHE A 178 14.08 19.61 4.65
CA PHE A 178 15.46 20.08 4.84
C PHE A 178 15.87 21.08 3.75
N ILE A 179 15.55 20.81 2.49
CA ILE A 179 15.89 21.70 1.38
C ILE A 179 15.22 23.07 1.51
N THR A 180 14.00 23.13 2.08
CA THR A 180 13.24 24.37 2.24
C THR A 180 13.54 25.11 3.56
N GLN A 181 14.45 24.62 4.41
CA GLN A 181 14.78 25.27 5.68
C GLN A 181 15.54 26.58 5.48
N PRO A 182 14.98 27.74 5.88
CA PRO A 182 15.63 29.03 5.69
C PRO A 182 16.84 29.23 6.62
N ASP A 183 16.81 28.63 7.82
CA ASP A 183 17.83 28.86 8.86
C ASP A 183 19.04 27.93 8.75
N MET A 184 19.02 26.97 7.84
CA MET A 184 20.11 26.05 7.59
C MET A 184 21.02 26.54 6.45
N SER A 185 22.34 26.37 6.62
CA SER A 185 23.28 26.66 5.54
C SER A 185 23.05 25.76 4.33
N PHE A 186 23.29 26.27 3.14
CA PHE A 186 23.15 25.55 1.88
C PHE A 186 23.79 24.15 1.91
N LYS A 187 25.05 24.04 2.35
CA LYS A 187 25.78 22.77 2.45
C LYS A 187 25.05 21.75 3.33
N LYS A 188 24.57 22.16 4.50
CA LYS A 188 23.85 21.28 5.42
C LYS A 188 22.54 20.80 4.82
N ARG A 189 21.75 21.71 4.22
CA ARG A 189 20.46 21.35 3.58
C ARG A 189 20.64 20.24 2.56
N TYR A 190 21.58 20.41 1.64
CA TYR A 190 21.82 19.47 0.54
C TYR A 190 22.43 18.16 1.04
N LEU A 191 23.36 18.19 2.01
CA LEU A 191 23.95 16.96 2.54
C LEU A 191 22.92 16.12 3.30
N PHE A 192 22.10 16.73 4.18
CA PHE A 192 21.02 16.00 4.89
C PHE A 192 20.00 15.44 3.90
N GLY A 193 19.55 16.24 2.94
CA GLY A 193 18.66 15.76 1.88
C GLY A 193 19.22 14.55 1.14
N THR A 194 20.51 14.58 0.81
CA THR A 194 21.19 13.49 0.11
C THR A 194 21.28 12.20 0.94
N VAL A 195 21.67 12.31 2.21
CA VAL A 195 21.75 11.15 3.12
C VAL A 195 20.36 10.49 3.22
N ILE A 196 19.31 11.31 3.42
CA ILE A 196 17.94 10.80 3.48
C ILE A 196 17.53 10.15 2.16
N SER A 197 17.86 10.73 1.00
CA SER A 197 17.57 10.17 -0.32
C SER A 197 18.27 8.83 -0.53
N GLY A 198 19.54 8.70 -0.10
CA GLY A 198 20.29 7.45 -0.20
C GLY A 198 19.73 6.34 0.68
N VAL A 199 19.30 6.66 1.91
CA VAL A 199 18.61 5.71 2.79
C VAL A 199 17.25 5.32 2.22
N ALA A 200 16.49 6.29 1.68
CA ALA A 200 15.20 6.07 1.07
C ALA A 200 15.27 5.14 -0.15
N PHE A 201 16.36 5.18 -0.92
CA PHE A 201 16.61 4.26 -2.04
C PHE A 201 16.64 2.79 -1.59
N GLY A 202 17.18 2.51 -0.41
CA GLY A 202 17.19 1.17 0.19
C GLY A 202 15.81 0.72 0.73
N ILE A 203 14.83 1.62 0.81
CA ILE A 203 13.42 1.29 1.09
C ILE A 203 12.67 1.07 -0.23
N SER A 204 12.82 2.02 -1.18
CA SER A 204 12.18 1.96 -2.50
C SER A 204 13.03 2.69 -3.53
N PRO A 205 13.38 2.06 -4.68
CA PRO A 205 14.19 2.72 -5.72
C PRO A 205 13.56 4.01 -6.28
N ILE A 206 12.23 4.13 -6.22
CA ILE A 206 11.50 5.34 -6.63
C ILE A 206 11.92 6.56 -5.80
N ALA A 207 12.38 6.36 -4.57
CA ALA A 207 12.85 7.44 -3.71
C ALA A 207 14.07 8.19 -4.27
N ALA A 208 14.79 7.62 -5.27
CA ALA A 208 15.84 8.32 -6.01
C ALA A 208 15.35 9.62 -6.67
N PHE A 209 14.06 9.73 -6.98
CA PHE A 209 13.45 10.97 -7.48
C PHE A 209 13.62 12.16 -6.54
N SER A 210 13.85 11.94 -5.25
CA SER A 210 14.15 13.02 -4.30
C SER A 210 15.43 13.80 -4.67
N MET A 211 16.42 13.14 -5.30
CA MET A 211 17.61 13.81 -5.82
C MET A 211 17.28 14.76 -6.97
N LEU A 212 16.35 14.38 -7.86
CA LEU A 212 15.89 15.28 -8.92
C LEU A 212 15.16 16.50 -8.35
N PHE A 213 14.35 16.32 -7.30
CA PHE A 213 13.72 17.45 -6.61
C PHE A 213 14.77 18.42 -6.05
N MET A 214 15.83 17.91 -5.42
CA MET A 214 16.92 18.73 -4.89
C MET A 214 17.62 19.53 -6.02
N LEU A 215 17.89 18.90 -7.17
CA LEU A 215 18.48 19.56 -8.33
C LEU A 215 17.56 20.66 -8.88
N TYR A 216 16.27 20.38 -9.04
CA TYR A 216 15.32 21.37 -9.58
C TYR A 216 15.09 22.51 -8.59
N TRP A 217 15.09 22.23 -7.27
CA TRP A 217 15.06 23.28 -6.27
C TRP A 217 16.29 24.18 -6.36
N TYR A 218 17.48 23.59 -6.54
CA TYR A 218 18.73 24.36 -6.74
C TYR A 218 18.62 25.30 -7.94
N LEU A 219 18.21 24.76 -9.08
CA LEU A 219 18.12 25.53 -10.33
C LEU A 219 17.09 26.66 -10.27
N CYS A 220 15.98 26.44 -9.58
CA CYS A 220 14.89 27.43 -9.52
C CYS A 220 15.02 28.44 -8.37
N HIS A 221 15.74 28.11 -7.28
CA HIS A 221 15.76 28.95 -6.08
C HIS A 221 17.14 29.48 -5.69
N GLU A 222 18.23 28.77 -6.06
CA GLU A 222 19.58 29.13 -5.58
C GLU A 222 20.42 29.85 -6.66
N LYS A 223 20.55 29.30 -7.85
CA LYS A 223 21.52 29.78 -8.86
C LYS A 223 20.95 30.05 -10.26
N TYR A 224 19.78 29.55 -10.59
CA TYR A 224 19.11 29.75 -11.90
C TYR A 224 19.88 29.27 -13.14
N SER A 225 21.03 28.58 -12.99
CA SER A 225 21.85 28.12 -14.12
C SER A 225 22.38 26.71 -13.88
N ILE A 226 22.20 25.84 -14.87
CA ILE A 226 22.76 24.49 -14.85
C ILE A 226 24.30 24.52 -14.91
N PHE A 227 24.91 25.50 -15.58
CA PHE A 227 26.38 25.65 -15.64
C PHE A 227 26.97 25.98 -14.25
N ASP A 228 26.25 26.73 -13.42
CA ASP A 228 26.68 27.02 -12.06
C ASP A 228 26.55 25.78 -11.18
N ALA A 229 25.58 24.91 -11.43
CA ALA A 229 25.48 23.63 -10.76
C ALA A 229 26.73 22.75 -10.99
N PHE A 230 27.26 22.73 -12.20
CA PHE A 230 28.50 21.99 -12.51
C PHE A 230 29.76 22.56 -11.84
N LYS A 231 29.74 23.79 -11.32
CA LYS A 231 30.84 24.38 -10.58
C LYS A 231 30.77 24.15 -9.07
N GLU A 232 29.59 23.77 -8.55
CA GLU A 232 29.36 23.60 -7.11
C GLU A 232 29.89 22.26 -6.60
N LYS A 233 31.04 22.27 -5.92
CA LYS A 233 31.66 21.06 -5.33
C LYS A 233 30.72 20.27 -4.41
N ILE A 234 29.81 20.95 -3.70
CA ILE A 234 28.89 20.28 -2.79
C ILE A 234 27.91 19.37 -3.54
N LEU A 235 27.51 19.70 -4.78
CA LEU A 235 26.61 18.85 -5.55
C LEU A 235 27.28 17.54 -5.99
N TYR A 236 28.59 17.58 -6.28
CA TYR A 236 29.37 16.36 -6.54
C TYR A 236 29.52 15.50 -5.27
N ILE A 237 29.76 16.12 -4.11
CA ILE A 237 29.78 15.42 -2.83
C ILE A 237 28.41 14.77 -2.57
N CYS A 238 27.32 15.48 -2.81
CA CYS A 238 25.98 14.94 -2.69
C CYS A 238 25.76 13.75 -3.65
N LEU A 239 26.10 13.88 -4.92
CA LEU A 239 25.96 12.79 -5.87
C LEU A 239 26.77 11.55 -5.44
N LEU A 240 28.04 11.75 -5.06
CA LEU A 240 28.88 10.65 -4.60
C LEU A 240 28.31 10.00 -3.33
N THR A 241 27.88 10.80 -2.35
CA THR A 241 27.25 10.29 -1.13
C THR A 241 26.00 9.48 -1.43
N PHE A 242 25.13 9.97 -2.32
CA PHE A 242 23.95 9.22 -2.76
C PHE A 242 24.34 7.90 -3.41
N LEU A 243 25.29 7.91 -4.36
CA LEU A 243 25.75 6.70 -5.06
C LEU A 243 26.34 5.67 -4.11
N VAL A 244 27.12 6.11 -3.11
CA VAL A 244 27.67 5.22 -2.08
C VAL A 244 26.56 4.58 -1.25
N LEU A 245 25.59 5.35 -0.76
CA LEU A 245 24.48 4.83 0.04
C LEU A 245 23.56 3.92 -0.78
N ALA A 246 23.29 4.26 -2.04
CA ALA A 246 22.54 3.41 -2.96
C ALA A 246 23.31 2.10 -3.25
N ALA A 247 24.62 2.17 -3.50
CA ALA A 247 25.46 0.99 -3.71
C ALA A 247 25.46 0.08 -2.47
N ILE A 248 25.56 0.63 -1.26
CA ILE A 248 25.46 -0.16 -0.02
C ILE A 248 24.13 -0.93 0.02
N SER A 249 23.01 -0.27 -0.28
CA SER A 249 21.70 -0.94 -0.24
C SER A 249 21.58 -2.07 -1.29
N ILE A 250 22.18 -1.87 -2.48
CA ILE A 250 22.23 -2.92 -3.53
C ILE A 250 23.12 -4.08 -3.08
N VAL A 251 24.31 -3.80 -2.52
CA VAL A 251 25.25 -4.84 -2.06
C VAL A 251 24.63 -5.68 -0.93
N VAL A 252 23.88 -5.04 -0.03
CA VAL A 252 23.20 -5.74 1.06
C VAL A 252 22.19 -6.78 0.56
N TYR A 253 21.47 -6.47 -0.54
CA TYR A 253 20.52 -7.40 -1.14
C TYR A 253 20.27 -7.09 -2.63
N PRO A 254 21.12 -7.55 -3.55
CA PRO A 254 21.00 -7.24 -4.98
C PRO A 254 19.67 -7.71 -5.60
N TYR A 255 19.17 -8.87 -5.17
CA TYR A 255 17.93 -9.47 -5.68
C TYR A 255 16.70 -8.56 -5.49
N GLY A 256 16.65 -7.78 -4.41
CA GLY A 256 15.57 -6.83 -4.14
C GLY A 256 15.44 -5.69 -5.17
N PHE A 257 16.41 -5.54 -6.07
CA PHE A 257 16.41 -4.53 -7.13
C PHE A 257 16.13 -5.13 -8.53
N HIS A 258 16.02 -6.46 -8.67
CA HIS A 258 15.79 -7.11 -9.95
C HIS A 258 14.41 -6.86 -10.54
N LEU A 259 13.38 -6.67 -9.72
CA LEU A 259 12.04 -6.35 -10.21
C LEU A 259 11.98 -5.04 -10.99
N ALA A 260 12.85 -4.08 -10.65
CA ALA A 260 12.98 -2.84 -11.42
C ALA A 260 13.57 -3.07 -12.82
N SER A 261 14.34 -4.14 -13.04
CA SER A 261 14.98 -4.48 -14.31
C SER A 261 14.13 -5.36 -15.23
N GLY A 262 13.12 -6.07 -14.70
CA GLY A 262 12.25 -6.99 -15.46
C GLY A 262 11.24 -6.31 -16.39
N ASN A 263 11.01 -5.00 -16.23
CA ASN A 263 10.17 -4.22 -17.14
C ASN A 263 11.06 -3.61 -18.24
N SER A 264 11.41 -4.41 -19.23
CA SER A 264 12.12 -3.93 -20.42
C SER A 264 11.47 -2.67 -21.00
N ILE A 265 12.31 -1.71 -21.40
CA ILE A 265 11.87 -0.54 -22.17
C ILE A 265 11.09 -1.08 -23.37
N LYS A 266 9.77 -0.91 -23.37
CA LYS A 266 8.92 -1.41 -24.46
C LYS A 266 9.29 -0.69 -25.74
N GLU A 267 9.56 -1.45 -26.79
CA GLU A 267 9.79 -0.91 -28.13
C GLU A 267 8.59 -0.08 -28.61
N GLY A 268 8.84 0.96 -29.43
CA GLY A 268 7.78 1.73 -30.08
C GLY A 268 7.12 2.82 -29.23
N LYS A 269 7.82 3.43 -28.28
CA LYS A 269 7.28 4.54 -27.49
C LYS A 269 7.16 5.82 -28.34
N SER A 270 5.97 6.41 -28.33
CA SER A 270 5.62 7.60 -29.11
C SER A 270 5.16 8.74 -28.19
N ILE A 271 5.13 9.98 -28.72
CA ILE A 271 4.55 11.15 -28.02
C ILE A 271 3.08 10.88 -27.66
N TYR A 272 2.32 10.25 -28.54
CA TYR A 272 0.95 9.86 -28.27
C TYR A 272 0.87 8.88 -27.07
N GLY A 273 1.71 7.84 -27.05
CA GLY A 273 1.82 6.92 -25.94
C GLY A 273 2.19 7.61 -24.61
N PHE A 274 3.07 8.62 -24.65
CA PHE A 274 3.38 9.44 -23.47
C PHE A 274 2.15 10.20 -22.96
N LEU A 275 1.39 10.86 -23.84
CA LEU A 275 0.18 11.60 -23.46
C LEU A 275 -0.90 10.67 -22.87
N VAL A 276 -1.07 9.48 -23.46
CA VAL A 276 -1.98 8.45 -22.91
C VAL A 276 -1.53 8.03 -21.52
N ASN A 277 -0.23 7.75 -21.32
CA ASN A 277 0.30 7.38 -20.01
C ASN A 277 0.16 8.52 -18.99
N ALA A 278 0.45 9.75 -19.37
CA ALA A 278 0.26 10.92 -18.51
C ALA A 278 -1.22 11.06 -18.10
N SER A 279 -2.14 10.83 -19.02
CA SER A 279 -3.58 10.84 -18.71
C SER A 279 -3.95 9.75 -17.69
N GLN A 280 -3.30 8.60 -17.72
CA GLN A 280 -3.49 7.52 -16.75
C GLN A 280 -3.00 7.90 -15.33
N PHE A 281 -2.04 8.83 -15.19
CA PHE A 281 -1.67 9.39 -13.90
C PHE A 281 -2.71 10.36 -13.34
N PHE A 282 -3.26 11.23 -14.17
CA PHE A 282 -4.12 12.32 -13.70
C PHE A 282 -5.60 11.94 -13.65
N LYS A 283 -6.10 11.14 -14.60
CA LYS A 283 -7.49 10.76 -14.66
C LYS A 283 -7.96 9.96 -13.43
N PRO A 284 -7.28 8.90 -12.98
CA PRO A 284 -7.65 8.21 -11.74
C PRO A 284 -7.58 9.11 -10.51
N GLN A 285 -6.62 10.06 -10.46
CA GLN A 285 -6.53 11.02 -9.35
C GLN A 285 -7.70 11.98 -9.32
N LEU A 286 -8.17 12.42 -10.49
CA LEU A 286 -9.37 13.26 -10.55
C LEU A 286 -10.62 12.53 -10.05
N TYR A 287 -10.70 11.21 -10.24
CA TYR A 287 -11.81 10.40 -9.74
C TYR A 287 -11.70 10.08 -8.25
N SER A 288 -10.52 9.70 -7.78
CA SER A 288 -10.33 9.27 -6.38
C SER A 288 -10.10 10.43 -5.42
N GLU A 289 -9.47 11.51 -5.87
CA GLU A 289 -9.07 12.67 -5.06
C GLU A 289 -9.48 14.00 -5.76
N PRO A 290 -10.77 14.20 -6.08
CA PRO A 290 -11.21 15.33 -6.92
C PRO A 290 -10.85 16.69 -6.30
N ILE A 291 -11.05 16.88 -5.00
CA ILE A 291 -10.77 18.15 -4.31
C ILE A 291 -9.27 18.45 -4.37
N LEU A 292 -8.43 17.48 -4.03
CA LEU A 292 -6.99 17.64 -4.05
C LEU A 292 -6.49 17.97 -5.46
N THR A 293 -6.97 17.25 -6.48
CA THR A 293 -6.54 17.39 -7.88
C THR A 293 -6.98 18.71 -8.49
N ILE A 294 -8.23 19.10 -8.29
CA ILE A 294 -8.77 20.38 -8.83
C ILE A 294 -8.03 21.57 -8.21
N PHE A 295 -7.88 21.59 -6.88
CA PHE A 295 -7.18 22.70 -6.25
C PHE A 295 -5.68 22.71 -6.50
N ALA A 296 -5.05 21.55 -6.77
CA ALA A 296 -3.68 21.52 -7.24
C ALA A 296 -3.55 22.15 -8.65
N ALA A 297 -4.48 21.88 -9.56
CA ALA A 297 -4.50 22.53 -10.88
C ALA A 297 -4.71 24.05 -10.76
N VAL A 298 -5.62 24.50 -9.89
CA VAL A 298 -5.78 25.93 -9.56
C VAL A 298 -4.49 26.51 -8.98
N GLY A 299 -3.81 25.75 -8.10
CA GLY A 299 -2.52 26.13 -7.53
C GLY A 299 -1.41 26.27 -8.56
N PHE A 300 -1.41 25.47 -9.62
CA PHE A 300 -0.51 25.64 -10.74
C PHE A 300 -0.73 26.97 -11.47
N ILE A 301 -2.00 27.32 -11.74
CA ILE A 301 -2.34 28.56 -12.43
C ILE A 301 -1.86 29.79 -11.62
N PHE A 302 -2.23 29.87 -10.34
CA PHE A 302 -1.80 30.96 -9.47
C PHE A 302 -0.31 30.93 -9.16
N GLY A 303 0.29 29.73 -9.06
CA GLY A 303 1.70 29.54 -8.81
C GLY A 303 2.58 30.09 -9.94
N TYR A 304 2.16 29.91 -11.19
CA TYR A 304 2.84 30.50 -12.35
C TYR A 304 2.94 32.04 -12.24
N ILE A 305 1.89 32.67 -11.72
CA ILE A 305 1.81 34.15 -11.60
C ILE A 305 2.59 34.66 -10.38
N LYS A 306 2.42 34.04 -9.21
CA LYS A 306 2.82 34.61 -7.91
C LYS A 306 3.92 33.81 -7.18
N ALA A 307 4.16 32.56 -7.53
CA ALA A 307 5.12 31.66 -6.87
C ALA A 307 5.97 30.91 -7.92
N ARG A 308 6.50 31.65 -8.89
CA ARG A 308 7.10 31.15 -10.13
C ARG A 308 8.19 30.09 -9.90
N ASN A 309 9.07 30.30 -8.92
CA ASN A 309 10.15 29.36 -8.65
C ASN A 309 9.64 27.99 -8.16
N PHE A 310 8.68 28.00 -7.24
CA PHE A 310 8.06 26.76 -6.77
C PHE A 310 7.23 26.10 -7.88
N PHE A 311 6.52 26.89 -8.69
CA PHE A 311 5.78 26.39 -9.84
C PHE A 311 6.69 25.62 -10.80
N TRP A 312 7.83 26.18 -11.21
CA TRP A 312 8.76 25.51 -12.12
C TRP A 312 9.39 24.28 -11.50
N THR A 313 9.77 24.33 -10.22
CA THR A 313 10.26 23.15 -9.49
C THR A 313 9.24 22.01 -9.51
N ALA A 314 7.99 22.31 -9.16
CA ALA A 314 6.91 21.31 -9.13
C ALA A 314 6.60 20.77 -10.53
N LEU A 315 6.49 21.64 -11.54
CA LEU A 315 6.19 21.25 -12.92
C LEU A 315 7.25 20.31 -13.49
N ILE A 316 8.53 20.70 -13.39
CA ILE A 316 9.64 19.90 -13.93
C ILE A 316 9.74 18.57 -13.18
N TYR A 317 9.55 18.59 -11.86
CA TYR A 317 9.59 17.37 -11.05
C TYR A 317 8.45 16.39 -11.44
N ILE A 318 7.20 16.86 -11.50
CA ILE A 318 6.06 16.02 -11.89
C ILE A 318 6.24 15.49 -13.32
N PHE A 319 6.68 16.34 -14.25
CA PHE A 319 6.95 15.93 -15.63
C PHE A 319 8.03 14.84 -15.70
N SER A 320 9.15 15.02 -14.99
CA SER A 320 10.22 14.02 -14.93
C SER A 320 9.76 12.71 -14.33
N TYR A 321 8.96 12.76 -13.24
CA TYR A 321 8.40 11.59 -12.60
C TYR A 321 7.51 10.80 -13.56
N VAL A 322 6.54 11.47 -14.19
CA VAL A 322 5.63 10.85 -15.17
C VAL A 322 6.40 10.29 -16.37
N SER A 323 7.42 11.01 -16.85
CA SER A 323 8.26 10.59 -17.99
C SER A 323 9.02 9.29 -17.69
N VAL A 324 9.66 9.18 -16.51
CA VAL A 324 10.40 7.97 -16.13
C VAL A 324 9.45 6.80 -15.95
N PHE A 325 8.27 7.00 -15.34
CA PHE A 325 7.26 5.95 -15.26
C PHE A 325 6.80 5.48 -16.64
N TYR A 326 6.61 6.38 -17.59
CA TYR A 326 6.31 6.01 -18.97
C TYR A 326 7.42 5.18 -19.62
N LEU A 327 8.67 5.52 -19.35
CA LEU A 327 9.83 4.87 -19.97
C LEU A 327 10.18 3.53 -19.36
N VAL A 328 10.05 3.39 -18.04
CA VAL A 328 10.64 2.27 -17.29
C VAL A 328 9.59 1.36 -16.65
N PHE A 329 8.47 1.92 -16.17
CA PHE A 329 7.47 1.18 -15.40
C PHE A 329 6.11 1.13 -16.11
N HIS A 330 5.18 0.36 -15.55
CA HIS A 330 3.75 0.45 -15.86
C HIS A 330 3.07 1.39 -14.85
N TYR A 331 1.94 1.98 -15.26
CA TYR A 331 1.15 2.82 -14.38
C TYR A 331 0.33 1.98 -13.40
N GLU A 332 0.38 2.38 -12.13
CA GLU A 332 -0.58 1.99 -11.11
C GLU A 332 -0.93 3.22 -10.25
N GLN A 333 -2.20 3.31 -9.82
CA GLN A 333 -2.68 4.49 -9.09
C GLN A 333 -1.86 4.76 -7.81
N ARG A 334 -1.46 3.72 -7.10
CA ARG A 334 -0.65 3.82 -5.87
C ARG A 334 0.69 4.55 -6.06
N PHE A 335 1.26 4.52 -7.25
CA PHE A 335 2.52 5.23 -7.51
C PHE A 335 2.38 6.75 -7.53
N THR A 336 1.16 7.28 -7.69
CA THR A 336 0.93 8.73 -7.61
C THR A 336 1.16 9.29 -6.22
N ILE A 337 1.16 8.46 -5.18
CA ILE A 337 1.34 8.87 -3.79
C ILE A 337 2.68 9.62 -3.57
N TYR A 338 3.72 9.31 -4.34
CA TYR A 338 5.01 9.99 -4.27
C TYR A 338 4.94 11.47 -4.68
N LEU A 339 3.91 11.86 -5.43
CA LEU A 339 3.67 13.26 -5.80
C LEU A 339 2.86 14.02 -4.73
N PHE A 340 2.22 13.33 -3.79
CA PHE A 340 1.24 13.92 -2.86
C PHE A 340 1.79 15.05 -1.98
N PRO A 341 3.03 15.04 -1.49
CA PRO A 341 3.55 16.19 -0.75
C PRO A 341 3.52 17.47 -1.58
N ILE A 342 3.92 17.41 -2.86
CA ILE A 342 3.89 18.56 -3.78
C ILE A 342 2.44 18.91 -4.15
N VAL A 343 1.63 17.91 -4.50
CA VAL A 343 0.23 18.09 -4.90
C VAL A 343 -0.59 18.72 -3.77
N ALA A 344 -0.38 18.30 -2.52
CA ALA A 344 -1.06 18.87 -1.36
C ALA A 344 -0.65 20.33 -1.10
N ILE A 345 0.62 20.68 -1.31
CA ILE A 345 1.10 22.07 -1.20
C ILE A 345 0.48 22.92 -2.30
N LEU A 346 0.46 22.44 -3.54
CA LEU A 346 -0.19 23.11 -4.66
C LEU A 346 -1.68 23.28 -4.42
N ALA A 347 -2.35 22.25 -3.93
CA ALA A 347 -3.79 22.30 -3.63
C ALA A 347 -4.11 23.31 -2.51
N GLY A 348 -3.32 23.31 -1.44
CA GLY A 348 -3.43 24.31 -0.38
C GLY A 348 -3.21 25.73 -0.88
N TYR A 349 -2.22 25.91 -1.77
CA TYR A 349 -1.96 27.20 -2.40
C TYR A 349 -3.11 27.62 -3.34
N GLY A 350 -3.65 26.70 -4.13
CA GLY A 350 -4.79 26.94 -5.02
C GLY A 350 -6.05 27.32 -4.23
N LEU A 351 -6.37 26.57 -3.18
CA LEU A 351 -7.51 26.85 -2.32
C LEU A 351 -7.35 28.20 -1.61
N TYR A 352 -6.17 28.49 -1.05
CA TYR A 352 -5.86 29.77 -0.44
C TYR A 352 -6.00 30.92 -1.44
N SER A 353 -5.43 30.79 -2.64
CA SER A 353 -5.48 31.81 -3.68
C SER A 353 -6.92 32.08 -4.16
N ALA A 354 -7.70 31.02 -4.37
CA ALA A 354 -9.11 31.15 -4.72
C ALA A 354 -9.91 31.90 -3.67
N THR A 355 -9.59 31.70 -2.40
CA THR A 355 -10.29 32.41 -1.30
C THR A 355 -9.96 33.90 -1.25
N GLN A 356 -8.80 34.32 -1.75
CA GLN A 356 -8.44 35.75 -1.81
C GLN A 356 -9.25 36.53 -2.87
N LEU A 357 -9.89 35.84 -3.82
CA LEU A 357 -10.74 36.46 -4.85
C LEU A 357 -12.13 36.77 -4.34
N ILE A 358 -12.53 36.20 -3.21
CA ILE A 358 -13.90 36.32 -2.67
C ILE A 358 -13.89 37.32 -1.53
N GLN A 359 -14.67 38.41 -1.66
CA GLN A 359 -14.70 39.48 -0.66
C GLN A 359 -15.41 39.08 0.65
N ARG A 360 -16.42 38.20 0.59
CA ARG A 360 -17.21 37.80 1.77
C ARG A 360 -16.52 36.67 2.54
N LYS A 361 -15.79 37.02 3.61
CA LYS A 361 -15.01 36.06 4.44
C LYS A 361 -15.85 34.91 5.03
N THR A 362 -17.11 35.17 5.40
CA THR A 362 -18.03 34.14 5.92
C THR A 362 -18.38 33.11 4.87
N PHE A 363 -18.61 33.52 3.63
CA PHE A 363 -18.84 32.59 2.51
C PHE A 363 -17.61 31.73 2.22
N VAL A 364 -16.43 32.36 2.23
CA VAL A 364 -15.16 31.65 2.07
C VAL A 364 -14.97 30.58 3.15
N ALA A 365 -15.19 30.94 4.41
CA ALA A 365 -15.05 30.00 5.52
C ALA A 365 -16.03 28.83 5.40
N GLY A 366 -17.29 29.10 5.04
CA GLY A 366 -18.32 28.10 4.80
C GLY A 366 -17.96 27.16 3.64
N PHE A 367 -17.46 27.72 2.54
CA PHE A 367 -17.02 26.94 1.36
C PHE A 367 -15.83 26.02 1.68
N ILE A 368 -14.78 26.54 2.35
CA ILE A 368 -13.65 25.72 2.80
C ILE A 368 -14.13 24.59 3.71
N LEU A 369 -14.97 24.93 4.69
CA LEU A 369 -15.49 23.94 5.63
C LEU A 369 -16.27 22.85 4.90
N LEU A 370 -17.14 23.20 3.97
CA LEU A 370 -17.91 22.24 3.16
C LEU A 370 -16.99 21.28 2.40
N LEU A 371 -15.95 21.80 1.72
CA LEU A 371 -15.00 20.98 0.98
C LEU A 371 -14.23 20.02 1.90
N LEU A 372 -13.72 20.52 3.03
CA LEU A 372 -12.97 19.69 3.97
C LEU A 372 -13.86 18.65 4.66
N MET A 373 -15.10 18.99 4.98
CA MET A 373 -16.06 18.05 5.57
C MET A 373 -16.48 16.97 4.57
N THR A 374 -16.62 17.30 3.29
CA THR A 374 -16.89 16.30 2.24
C THR A 374 -15.74 15.32 2.12
N GLN A 375 -14.49 15.79 2.10
CA GLN A 375 -13.30 14.94 2.04
C GLN A 375 -13.17 14.08 3.31
N LEU A 376 -13.42 14.67 4.48
CA LEU A 376 -13.44 13.94 5.76
C LEU A 376 -14.53 12.85 5.77
N ALA A 377 -15.73 13.14 5.27
CA ALA A 377 -16.82 12.16 5.22
C ALA A 377 -16.45 10.93 4.36
N VAL A 378 -15.79 11.14 3.21
CA VAL A 378 -15.24 10.06 2.38
C VAL A 378 -14.23 9.22 3.16
N SER A 379 -13.30 9.88 3.86
CA SER A 379 -12.26 9.21 4.64
C SER A 379 -12.85 8.38 5.78
N LEU A 380 -13.80 8.96 6.53
CA LEU A 380 -14.51 8.24 7.60
C LEU A 380 -15.34 7.06 7.07
N ARG A 381 -15.90 7.19 5.84
CA ARG A 381 -16.60 6.09 5.20
C ARG A 381 -15.65 4.96 4.81
N LEU A 382 -14.47 5.29 4.28
CA LEU A 382 -13.43 4.31 3.99
C LEU A 382 -13.01 3.56 5.26
N ASP A 383 -12.72 4.28 6.35
CA ASP A 383 -12.36 3.70 7.63
C ASP A 383 -13.46 2.79 8.19
N TRP A 384 -14.71 3.24 8.11
CA TRP A 384 -15.84 2.43 8.53
C TRP A 384 -15.96 1.12 7.77
N LEU A 385 -15.71 1.14 6.44
CA LEU A 385 -15.66 -0.05 5.61
C LEU A 385 -14.44 -0.93 5.94
N ALA A 386 -13.28 -0.33 6.22
CA ALA A 386 -12.07 -1.05 6.61
C ALA A 386 -12.18 -1.70 8.00
N LEU A 387 -12.93 -1.09 8.92
CA LEU A 387 -13.25 -1.69 10.23
C LEU A 387 -14.26 -2.85 10.12
N LYS A 388 -15.11 -2.86 9.09
CA LYS A 388 -15.95 -4.00 8.78
C LYS A 388 -15.08 -5.14 8.24
N ASN A 389 -15.57 -6.35 8.41
CA ASN A 389 -14.91 -7.49 7.78
C ASN A 389 -15.02 -7.41 6.26
N ASP A 390 -13.90 -7.57 5.56
CA ASP A 390 -13.86 -7.82 4.12
C ASP A 390 -14.72 -9.04 3.75
N SER A 391 -15.27 -9.07 2.54
CA SER A 391 -16.15 -10.14 2.08
C SER A 391 -15.54 -11.54 2.23
N ARG A 392 -14.23 -11.68 2.04
CA ARG A 392 -13.48 -12.93 2.24
C ARG A 392 -13.46 -13.37 3.70
N ILE A 393 -13.33 -12.42 4.64
CA ILE A 393 -13.40 -12.66 6.08
C ILE A 393 -14.84 -13.01 6.48
N GLN A 394 -15.84 -12.32 5.88
CA GLN A 394 -17.25 -12.64 6.12
C GLN A 394 -17.58 -14.06 5.66
N ALA A 395 -17.11 -14.46 4.48
CA ALA A 395 -17.29 -15.82 3.96
C ALA A 395 -16.64 -16.87 4.87
N ARG A 396 -15.42 -16.60 5.36
CA ARG A 396 -14.76 -17.47 6.34
C ARG A 396 -15.55 -17.58 7.64
N LYS A 397 -15.96 -16.46 8.25
CA LYS A 397 -16.75 -16.46 9.48
C LYS A 397 -18.09 -17.18 9.31
N TRP A 398 -18.73 -17.02 8.15
CA TRP A 398 -19.95 -17.76 7.85
C TRP A 398 -19.68 -19.28 7.85
N ALA A 399 -18.61 -19.74 7.21
CA ALA A 399 -18.25 -21.16 7.23
C ALA A 399 -18.00 -21.66 8.65
N GLU A 400 -17.20 -20.93 9.43
CA GLU A 400 -16.89 -21.29 10.84
C GLU A 400 -18.14 -21.36 11.74
N SER A 401 -19.19 -20.58 11.42
CA SER A 401 -20.44 -20.56 12.19
C SER A 401 -21.50 -21.54 11.70
N ASN A 402 -21.46 -21.98 10.44
CA ASN A 402 -22.54 -22.76 9.82
C ASN A 402 -22.11 -24.17 9.38
N LEU A 403 -20.82 -24.43 9.29
CA LEU A 403 -20.30 -25.71 8.83
C LEU A 403 -19.62 -26.46 10.00
N GLN A 404 -19.77 -27.78 9.99
CA GLN A 404 -19.09 -28.63 10.96
C GLN A 404 -17.60 -28.77 10.66
N THR A 405 -16.80 -29.01 11.69
CA THR A 405 -15.39 -29.39 11.57
C THR A 405 -15.24 -30.56 10.58
N ASN A 406 -14.18 -30.56 9.79
CA ASN A 406 -13.90 -31.54 8.73
C ASN A 406 -14.88 -31.53 7.54
N THR A 407 -15.81 -30.58 7.46
CA THR A 407 -16.61 -30.41 6.22
C THR A 407 -15.68 -30.22 5.03
N LYS A 408 -15.94 -30.95 3.94
CA LYS A 408 -15.17 -30.85 2.69
C LYS A 408 -15.63 -29.66 1.87
N ILE A 409 -14.71 -28.71 1.63
CA ILE A 409 -14.97 -27.47 0.90
C ILE A 409 -13.94 -27.27 -0.20
N MET A 410 -14.39 -26.78 -1.34
CA MET A 410 -13.56 -26.30 -2.44
C MET A 410 -13.51 -24.77 -2.41
N VAL A 411 -12.35 -24.17 -2.65
CA VAL A 411 -12.16 -22.72 -2.58
C VAL A 411 -11.48 -22.25 -3.85
N TYR A 412 -12.22 -21.52 -4.69
CA TYR A 412 -11.67 -20.75 -5.80
C TYR A 412 -11.86 -19.26 -5.51
N ALA A 413 -11.11 -18.77 -4.56
CA ALA A 413 -11.15 -17.36 -4.17
C ALA A 413 -9.77 -16.95 -3.66
N ASP A 414 -9.14 -16.03 -4.37
CA ASP A 414 -7.82 -15.54 -4.00
C ASP A 414 -7.84 -14.92 -2.60
N MET A 415 -6.78 -15.21 -1.82
CA MET A 415 -6.62 -14.75 -0.43
C MET A 415 -7.75 -15.16 0.54
N THR A 416 -8.75 -15.94 0.11
CA THR A 416 -9.75 -16.52 1.01
C THR A 416 -9.21 -17.83 1.57
N ARG A 417 -8.74 -17.79 2.82
CA ARG A 417 -8.09 -18.92 3.46
C ARG A 417 -8.89 -19.46 4.64
N PHE A 418 -8.91 -20.78 4.74
CA PHE A 418 -9.49 -21.53 5.87
C PHE A 418 -8.39 -22.38 6.51
N ALA A 419 -8.47 -22.63 7.81
CA ALA A 419 -7.64 -23.61 8.47
C ALA A 419 -7.95 -25.01 7.91
N SER A 420 -6.93 -25.78 7.54
CA SER A 420 -7.09 -27.01 6.79
C SER A 420 -6.71 -28.24 7.63
N THR A 421 -7.34 -29.36 7.33
CA THR A 421 -6.95 -30.65 7.92
C THR A 421 -5.67 -31.17 7.24
N LYS A 422 -4.85 -31.93 7.98
CA LYS A 422 -3.65 -32.58 7.44
C LYS A 422 -3.93 -33.44 6.21
N LYS A 423 -5.08 -34.15 6.21
CA LYS A 423 -5.51 -34.99 5.07
C LYS A 423 -5.78 -34.15 3.83
N ALA A 424 -6.40 -32.98 3.99
CA ALA A 424 -6.68 -32.08 2.87
C ALA A 424 -5.38 -31.47 2.30
N ILE A 425 -4.45 -31.10 3.17
CA ILE A 425 -3.12 -30.60 2.73
C ILE A 425 -2.37 -31.69 1.96
N ALA A 426 -2.37 -32.93 2.42
CA ALA A 426 -1.76 -34.06 1.71
C ALA A 426 -2.47 -34.35 0.38
N GLU A 427 -3.80 -34.25 0.31
CA GLU A 427 -4.58 -34.38 -0.93
C GLU A 427 -4.20 -33.28 -1.95
N GLN A 428 -4.12 -32.03 -1.50
CA GLN A 428 -3.70 -30.91 -2.36
C GLN A 428 -2.27 -31.08 -2.85
N GLN A 429 -1.34 -31.53 -1.98
CA GLN A 429 0.04 -31.84 -2.35
C GLN A 429 0.14 -32.93 -3.41
N ALA A 430 -0.70 -33.96 -3.33
CA ALA A 430 -0.74 -35.03 -4.33
C ALA A 430 -1.27 -34.56 -5.69
N LEU A 431 -2.20 -33.58 -5.72
CA LEU A 431 -2.72 -33.00 -6.95
C LEU A 431 -1.72 -32.03 -7.59
N ASP A 432 -1.03 -31.23 -6.79
CA ASP A 432 -0.04 -30.25 -7.23
C ASP A 432 0.90 -29.88 -6.07
N PRO A 433 2.13 -30.44 -6.02
CA PRO A 433 3.10 -30.14 -4.97
C PRO A 433 3.46 -28.65 -4.85
N ALA A 434 3.41 -27.90 -5.95
CA ALA A 434 3.73 -26.47 -5.99
C ALA A 434 2.62 -25.58 -5.41
N SER A 435 1.43 -26.13 -5.16
CA SER A 435 0.28 -25.40 -4.64
C SER A 435 0.36 -25.08 -3.14
N LEU A 436 1.26 -25.74 -2.40
CA LEU A 436 1.39 -25.56 -0.95
C LEU A 436 2.25 -24.35 -0.59
N ARG A 437 1.83 -23.62 0.44
CA ARG A 437 2.54 -22.48 1.02
C ARG A 437 3.17 -22.85 2.37
N GLN A 438 4.12 -22.05 2.86
CA GLN A 438 4.80 -22.30 4.15
C GLN A 438 3.82 -22.48 5.32
N ILE A 439 2.70 -21.77 5.29
CA ILE A 439 1.69 -21.86 6.32
C ILE A 439 0.93 -23.21 6.30
N ASP A 440 0.76 -23.81 5.11
CA ASP A 440 0.15 -25.13 4.99
C ASP A 440 1.07 -26.20 5.61
N TYR A 441 2.40 -26.05 5.43
CA TYR A 441 3.39 -26.91 6.12
C TYR A 441 3.35 -26.69 7.66
N ALA A 442 3.17 -25.46 8.15
CA ALA A 442 3.03 -25.21 9.57
C ALA A 442 1.77 -25.87 10.15
N GLU A 443 0.63 -25.80 9.44
CA GLU A 443 -0.61 -26.44 9.83
C GLU A 443 -0.52 -27.99 9.92
N MET A 444 0.34 -28.60 9.12
CA MET A 444 0.58 -30.04 9.21
C MET A 444 1.15 -30.49 10.58
N ASN A 445 1.77 -29.59 11.34
CA ASN A 445 2.35 -29.89 12.64
C ASN A 445 1.36 -29.76 13.81
N PHE A 446 0.15 -29.22 13.58
CA PHE A 446 -0.87 -29.09 14.61
C PHE A 446 -2.02 -30.08 14.40
N ALA A 447 -2.58 -30.63 15.48
CA ALA A 447 -3.79 -31.45 15.40
C ALA A 447 -5.01 -30.59 15.06
N GLU A 448 -5.09 -29.40 15.67
CA GLU A 448 -6.09 -28.36 15.47
C GLU A 448 -5.39 -27.01 15.30
N SER A 449 -6.10 -26.02 14.77
CA SER A 449 -5.55 -24.68 14.66
C SER A 449 -5.17 -24.12 16.04
N PRO A 450 -3.91 -23.68 16.27
CA PRO A 450 -3.49 -23.14 17.56
C PRO A 450 -4.18 -21.83 17.93
N HIS A 451 -4.87 -21.20 16.99
CA HIS A 451 -5.64 -19.96 17.18
C HIS A 451 -7.14 -20.18 17.30
N GLY A 452 -7.60 -21.43 17.47
CA GLY A 452 -9.00 -21.77 17.66
C GLY A 452 -9.86 -21.66 16.39
N TYR A 453 -9.27 -21.61 15.21
CA TYR A 453 -10.01 -21.64 13.95
C TYR A 453 -10.54 -23.04 13.65
N THR A 454 -11.78 -23.11 13.13
CA THR A 454 -12.37 -24.37 12.70
C THR A 454 -11.60 -24.97 11.53
N ASN A 455 -11.11 -26.20 11.67
CA ASN A 455 -10.44 -26.92 10.59
C ASN A 455 -11.46 -27.53 9.64
N PHE A 456 -11.31 -27.24 8.34
CA PHE A 456 -12.09 -27.84 7.26
C PHE A 456 -11.21 -28.77 6.42
N HIS A 457 -11.81 -29.66 5.65
CA HIS A 457 -11.10 -30.37 4.60
C HIS A 457 -11.11 -29.49 3.34
N VAL A 458 -10.08 -28.66 3.19
CA VAL A 458 -10.02 -27.59 2.17
C VAL A 458 -9.25 -28.07 0.95
N LEU A 459 -9.85 -27.96 -0.23
CA LEU A 459 -9.15 -28.02 -1.50
C LEU A 459 -9.08 -26.62 -2.10
N ASN A 460 -7.90 -26.02 -2.11
CA ASN A 460 -7.67 -24.70 -2.66
C ASN A 460 -7.49 -24.75 -4.18
N LEU A 461 -8.58 -24.63 -4.91
CA LEU A 461 -8.61 -24.65 -6.37
C LEU A 461 -7.80 -23.51 -6.99
N TYR A 462 -7.74 -22.35 -6.35
CA TYR A 462 -7.01 -21.19 -6.88
C TYR A 462 -5.50 -21.47 -7.02
N SER A 463 -4.94 -22.27 -6.11
CA SER A 463 -3.50 -22.63 -6.10
C SER A 463 -3.18 -23.85 -6.95
N VAL A 464 -4.14 -24.73 -7.26
CA VAL A 464 -3.90 -25.95 -8.05
C VAL A 464 -3.74 -25.62 -9.53
N ASN A 465 -2.60 -25.96 -10.12
CA ASN A 465 -2.30 -25.76 -11.54
C ASN A 465 -2.25 -27.09 -12.32
N ASN A 466 -3.39 -27.80 -12.38
CA ASN A 466 -3.52 -29.11 -13.01
C ASN A 466 -4.77 -29.14 -13.90
N ASP A 467 -4.59 -29.02 -15.22
CA ASP A 467 -5.68 -28.93 -16.19
C ASP A 467 -6.50 -30.22 -16.30
N ASP A 468 -5.88 -31.40 -16.12
CA ASP A 468 -6.58 -32.68 -16.18
C ASP A 468 -7.47 -32.90 -14.95
N PHE A 469 -7.04 -32.39 -13.79
CA PHE A 469 -7.91 -32.31 -12.61
C PHE A 469 -9.13 -31.45 -12.90
N TYR A 470 -8.96 -30.25 -13.50
CA TYR A 470 -10.08 -29.38 -13.80
C TYR A 470 -11.07 -29.97 -14.79
N LYS A 471 -10.63 -30.71 -15.81
CA LYS A 471 -11.54 -31.40 -16.75
C LYS A 471 -12.50 -32.37 -16.04
N ASN A 472 -12.08 -32.95 -14.92
CA ASN A 472 -12.80 -33.93 -14.14
C ASN A 472 -13.34 -33.42 -12.81
N ILE A 473 -13.30 -32.11 -12.54
CA ILE A 473 -13.56 -31.52 -11.22
C ILE A 473 -14.94 -31.90 -10.66
N MET A 474 -15.95 -31.97 -11.51
CA MET A 474 -17.33 -32.32 -11.10
C MET A 474 -17.42 -33.75 -10.58
N ASN A 475 -16.81 -34.69 -11.28
CA ASN A 475 -16.74 -36.09 -10.87
C ASN A 475 -15.86 -36.25 -9.62
N TYR A 476 -14.75 -35.53 -9.55
CA TYR A 476 -13.87 -35.51 -8.39
C TYR A 476 -14.60 -34.97 -7.14
N ALA A 477 -15.34 -33.86 -7.27
CA ALA A 477 -16.13 -33.30 -6.18
C ALA A 477 -17.15 -34.28 -5.63
N ARG A 478 -17.85 -34.99 -6.55
CA ARG A 478 -18.88 -35.98 -6.19
C ARG A 478 -18.27 -37.21 -5.52
N ILE A 479 -17.25 -37.84 -6.11
CA ILE A 479 -16.62 -39.06 -5.58
C ILE A 479 -16.01 -38.79 -4.20
N ASN A 480 -15.38 -37.63 -4.03
CA ASN A 480 -14.75 -37.25 -2.77
C ASN A 480 -15.71 -36.57 -1.79
N ASN A 481 -17.01 -36.45 -2.12
CA ASN A 481 -18.06 -35.89 -1.26
C ASN A 481 -17.76 -34.46 -0.76
N TYR A 482 -17.30 -33.58 -1.69
CA TYR A 482 -17.19 -32.15 -1.42
C TYR A 482 -18.60 -31.53 -1.35
N LYS A 483 -18.85 -30.72 -0.30
CA LYS A 483 -20.20 -30.21 -0.01
C LYS A 483 -20.40 -28.76 -0.39
N TYR A 484 -19.35 -27.95 -0.37
CA TYR A 484 -19.46 -26.51 -0.68
C TYR A 484 -18.33 -26.06 -1.60
N LEU A 485 -18.66 -25.06 -2.44
CA LEU A 485 -17.74 -24.29 -3.26
C LEU A 485 -17.81 -22.82 -2.83
N PHE A 486 -16.65 -22.25 -2.49
CA PHE A 486 -16.46 -20.81 -2.30
C PHE A 486 -15.84 -20.24 -3.56
N LEU A 487 -16.57 -19.39 -4.29
CA LEU A 487 -16.17 -18.85 -5.58
C LEU A 487 -16.07 -17.33 -5.53
N ASP A 488 -14.93 -16.79 -5.97
CA ASP A 488 -14.78 -15.37 -6.25
C ASP A 488 -15.36 -15.06 -7.64
N SER A 489 -16.51 -14.41 -7.67
CA SER A 489 -17.23 -14.07 -8.92
C SER A 489 -16.72 -12.77 -9.55
N THR A 490 -15.97 -11.95 -8.81
CA THR A 490 -15.40 -10.69 -9.31
C THR A 490 -14.14 -10.93 -10.15
N TYR A 491 -13.37 -11.96 -9.79
CA TYR A 491 -12.15 -12.37 -10.48
C TYR A 491 -12.29 -13.81 -11.01
N PRO A 492 -13.20 -14.03 -11.97
CA PRO A 492 -13.31 -15.36 -12.53
C PRO A 492 -11.99 -15.75 -13.20
N PRO A 493 -11.65 -17.05 -13.23
CA PRO A 493 -10.49 -17.49 -14.00
C PRO A 493 -10.67 -17.02 -15.46
N GLY A 494 -9.56 -16.69 -16.13
CA GLY A 494 -9.58 -16.27 -17.53
C GLY A 494 -10.33 -17.26 -18.44
N ASP A 495 -10.63 -16.90 -19.66
CA ASP A 495 -11.36 -17.77 -20.62
C ASP A 495 -10.54 -19.02 -20.99
N ASN A 496 -10.57 -19.99 -20.10
CA ASN A 496 -9.87 -21.27 -20.20
C ASN A 496 -10.77 -22.44 -19.74
N ALA A 497 -10.27 -23.63 -19.84
CA ALA A 497 -10.96 -24.84 -19.41
C ALA A 497 -11.43 -24.78 -17.94
N ARG A 498 -10.69 -24.11 -17.04
CA ARG A 498 -11.04 -23.95 -15.62
C ARG A 498 -12.33 -23.16 -15.43
N THR A 499 -12.47 -22.01 -16.13
CA THR A 499 -13.68 -21.18 -16.06
C THR A 499 -14.92 -21.97 -16.46
N ASN A 500 -14.83 -22.73 -17.56
CA ASN A 500 -15.97 -23.49 -18.06
C ASN A 500 -16.37 -24.60 -17.07
N GLN A 501 -15.40 -25.27 -16.48
CA GLN A 501 -15.67 -26.33 -15.50
C GLN A 501 -16.23 -25.79 -14.19
N LEU A 502 -15.77 -24.64 -13.70
CA LEU A 502 -16.35 -23.98 -12.53
C LEU A 502 -17.77 -23.49 -12.79
N LYS A 503 -18.06 -22.97 -14.00
CA LYS A 503 -19.43 -22.61 -14.42
C LYS A 503 -20.37 -23.84 -14.47
N VAL A 504 -19.89 -24.99 -14.91
CA VAL A 504 -20.66 -26.23 -14.89
C VAL A 504 -20.92 -26.67 -13.45
N LEU A 505 -19.92 -26.58 -12.56
CA LEU A 505 -20.06 -26.91 -11.16
C LEU A 505 -21.13 -26.05 -10.47
N THR A 506 -21.11 -24.71 -10.72
CA THR A 506 -22.09 -23.78 -10.13
C THR A 506 -23.51 -23.96 -10.67
N LYS A 507 -23.67 -24.26 -12.00
CA LYS A 507 -24.97 -24.51 -12.60
C LYS A 507 -25.73 -25.66 -11.96
N ASN A 508 -25.01 -26.66 -11.46
CA ASN A 508 -25.55 -27.86 -10.83
C ASN A 508 -25.59 -27.76 -9.29
N SER A 509 -25.46 -26.56 -8.74
CA SER A 509 -25.35 -26.30 -7.31
C SER A 509 -26.34 -25.24 -6.85
N VAL A 510 -26.62 -25.16 -5.56
CA VAL A 510 -27.53 -24.18 -4.97
C VAL A 510 -26.69 -23.04 -4.35
N LEU A 511 -26.94 -21.81 -4.77
CA LEU A 511 -26.34 -20.63 -4.12
C LEU A 511 -26.95 -20.46 -2.73
N VAL A 512 -26.14 -20.63 -1.69
CA VAL A 512 -26.56 -20.54 -0.27
C VAL A 512 -26.38 -19.12 0.25
N LYS A 513 -25.27 -18.47 -0.09
CA LYS A 513 -24.91 -17.14 0.44
C LYS A 513 -23.96 -16.41 -0.49
N SER A 514 -24.01 -15.09 -0.46
CA SER A 514 -23.02 -14.24 -1.12
C SER A 514 -22.61 -13.07 -0.21
N PHE A 515 -21.37 -12.61 -0.36
CA PHE A 515 -20.78 -11.49 0.35
C PHE A 515 -19.99 -10.60 -0.63
N GLY A 516 -19.96 -9.30 -0.38
CA GLY A 516 -19.20 -8.35 -1.21
C GLY A 516 -19.89 -7.93 -2.49
N ASP A 517 -19.18 -7.14 -3.30
CA ASP A 517 -19.68 -6.52 -4.53
C ASP A 517 -18.82 -6.92 -5.75
N MET A 518 -19.39 -6.81 -6.95
CA MET A 518 -18.70 -7.07 -8.22
C MET A 518 -17.71 -5.98 -8.65
N GLN A 519 -17.57 -4.89 -7.89
CA GLN A 519 -16.75 -3.74 -8.24
C GLN A 519 -15.28 -3.95 -7.83
N LYS A 520 -14.42 -4.30 -8.79
CA LYS A 520 -12.97 -4.52 -8.58
C LYS A 520 -12.23 -3.31 -8.00
N GLU A 521 -12.71 -2.11 -8.30
CA GLU A 521 -12.09 -0.84 -7.89
C GLU A 521 -12.13 -0.56 -6.38
N TYR A 522 -12.90 -1.36 -5.62
CA TYR A 522 -12.96 -1.29 -4.15
C TYR A 522 -12.39 -2.54 -3.48
N ASP A 523 -11.70 -3.38 -4.21
CA ASP A 523 -10.81 -4.38 -3.64
C ASP A 523 -9.44 -3.73 -3.37
N LEU A 524 -9.17 -3.44 -2.10
CA LEU A 524 -7.95 -2.75 -1.68
C LEU A 524 -6.68 -3.59 -1.83
N ARG A 525 -6.78 -4.84 -2.29
CA ARG A 525 -5.66 -5.77 -2.45
C ARG A 525 -4.48 -5.19 -3.23
N ASP A 526 -4.77 -4.49 -4.33
CA ASP A 526 -3.76 -4.03 -5.29
C ASP A 526 -3.40 -2.54 -5.16
N GLY A 527 -3.89 -1.86 -4.12
CA GLY A 527 -3.60 -0.44 -3.95
C GLY A 527 -4.36 0.49 -4.89
N ASN A 528 -5.43 0.01 -5.51
CA ASN A 528 -6.33 0.81 -6.33
C ASN A 528 -7.49 1.33 -5.51
N PHE A 529 -7.96 2.52 -5.87
CA PHE A 529 -9.05 3.20 -5.19
C PHE A 529 -9.97 3.85 -6.22
N GLY A 530 -11.23 3.44 -6.23
CA GLY A 530 -12.24 3.93 -7.17
C GLY A 530 -12.79 5.31 -6.85
N ASN A 531 -13.96 5.63 -7.41
CA ASN A 531 -14.66 6.87 -7.09
C ASN A 531 -15.08 6.90 -5.62
N PRO A 532 -14.67 7.91 -4.81
CA PRO A 532 -14.99 7.98 -3.39
C PRO A 532 -16.48 7.97 -3.08
N LEU A 533 -17.32 8.49 -3.98
CA LEU A 533 -18.78 8.45 -3.82
C LEU A 533 -19.36 7.03 -3.91
N GLY A 534 -18.70 6.13 -4.62
CA GLY A 534 -19.08 4.72 -4.68
C GLY A 534 -18.98 4.01 -3.34
N LEU A 535 -18.06 4.42 -2.46
CA LEU A 535 -17.93 3.87 -1.12
C LEU A 535 -19.23 3.91 -0.31
N PHE A 536 -20.06 4.93 -0.52
CA PHE A 536 -21.33 5.07 0.21
C PHE A 536 -22.39 4.04 -0.19
N LYS A 537 -22.21 3.37 -1.32
CA LYS A 537 -23.09 2.31 -1.81
C LYS A 537 -22.67 0.91 -1.34
N LEU A 538 -21.41 0.73 -0.92
CA LEU A 538 -20.88 -0.56 -0.52
C LEU A 538 -21.36 -0.97 0.86
N GLU A 539 -21.63 -2.26 1.05
CA GLU A 539 -21.87 -2.86 2.36
C GLU A 539 -20.56 -3.27 3.05
N SER A 540 -19.57 -3.74 2.27
CA SER A 540 -18.23 -4.13 2.71
C SER A 540 -17.22 -3.94 1.58
N LEU A 541 -15.92 -3.93 1.92
CA LEU A 541 -14.83 -4.04 0.96
C LEU A 541 -14.63 -5.49 0.52
N GLY A 542 -13.89 -5.67 -0.57
CA GLY A 542 -13.52 -6.98 -1.11
C GLY A 542 -14.39 -7.43 -2.27
N PRO A 543 -13.99 -8.51 -2.95
CA PRO A 543 -14.69 -9.07 -4.10
C PRO A 543 -15.98 -9.77 -3.69
N ARG A 544 -16.81 -10.11 -4.65
CA ARG A 544 -18.01 -10.91 -4.41
C ARG A 544 -17.66 -12.38 -4.25
N ILE A 545 -17.82 -12.90 -3.03
CA ILE A 545 -17.65 -14.31 -2.71
C ILE A 545 -19.02 -14.98 -2.66
N GLU A 546 -19.22 -15.96 -3.50
CA GLU A 546 -20.43 -16.77 -3.60
C GLU A 546 -20.17 -18.16 -3.03
N ILE A 547 -21.08 -18.62 -2.17
CA ILE A 547 -21.01 -19.93 -1.50
C ILE A 547 -22.10 -20.81 -2.10
N TYR A 548 -21.68 -21.86 -2.77
CA TYR A 548 -22.56 -22.84 -3.39
C TYR A 548 -22.55 -24.15 -2.61
N GLN A 549 -23.74 -24.70 -2.35
CA GLN A 549 -23.89 -26.07 -1.88
C GLN A 549 -23.89 -27.00 -3.08
N LEU A 550 -22.93 -27.91 -3.13
CA LEU A 550 -22.80 -28.88 -4.22
C LEU A 550 -23.84 -30.00 -4.06
N ASN A 551 -24.56 -30.30 -5.15
CA ASN A 551 -25.52 -31.39 -5.13
C ASN A 551 -24.80 -32.74 -5.11
N SER A 552 -25.14 -33.59 -4.15
CA SER A 552 -24.63 -34.96 -4.02
C SER A 552 -25.34 -35.96 -4.94
N THR A 553 -26.47 -35.56 -5.53
CA THR A 553 -27.29 -36.41 -6.42
C THR A 553 -26.92 -36.23 -7.89
N PRO A 554 -27.01 -37.32 -8.70
CA PRO A 554 -26.67 -37.33 -10.11
C PRO A 554 -27.53 -36.42 -10.98
#